data_74dc08820a0f3d204962454b681d69f2
#
_entry.id   74dc08820a0f3d204962454b681d69f2
#
_cell.length_a   1.000
_cell.length_b   1.000
_cell.length_c   1.000
_cell.angle_alpha   90.00
_cell.angle_beta   90.00
_cell.angle_gamma   90.00
#
_symmetry.space_group_name_H-M   'P 1'
#
loop_
_entity.id
_entity.type
_entity.pdbx_description
1 polymer ?
#
loop_
_entity_poly.entity_id
_entity_poly.type
_entity_poly.pdbx_seq_one_letter_code
_entity_poly.pdbx_strand_id
1 'polypeptide(L)'
;MAEVFGDLIDKGLVNCSDELLVVAGGRSERDLFRSLGFEQVTITNLDSVEASEHLAPYQWAHEDAQNLSYGDKSFPWVVVVDGLHHCTSPHRALTEMYRTGFVGVIAIEARDSLLMRLAIRLGFSSSYELEAVQAQGGLSGGLENGPIPNHIYRWTEREFRKTIRSCDPTGEHGFNFFYGLNLPYETADLRGWTMRKLLLKPAERVLRVLTWLLPKQRNSIAMIASRPKCSHPWIDGASVQ
;
A
#
# COMPACT_ATOMS: atom_id res chain seq x y z
N MET A 1 6.92 3.04 6.73
CA MET A 1 5.87 4.00 6.29
C MET A 1 6.29 5.44 6.55
N ALA A 2 6.53 5.86 7.79
CA ALA A 2 6.92 7.24 8.09
C ALA A 2 8.14 7.73 7.26
N GLU A 3 9.17 6.91 7.11
CA GLU A 3 10.36 7.23 6.29
C GLU A 3 10.00 7.50 4.82
N VAL A 4 9.07 6.73 4.25
CA VAL A 4 8.63 6.93 2.85
C VAL A 4 7.94 8.27 2.69
N PHE A 5 6.98 8.58 3.57
CA PHE A 5 6.29 9.87 3.52
C PHE A 5 7.21 11.03 3.85
N GLY A 6 8.15 10.88 4.81
CA GLY A 6 9.19 11.85 5.08
C GLY A 6 10.00 12.15 3.81
N ASP A 7 10.47 11.12 3.10
CA ASP A 7 11.18 11.27 1.84
C ASP A 7 10.35 11.96 0.74
N LEU A 8 9.04 11.71 0.69
CA LEU A 8 8.14 12.36 -0.28
C LEU A 8 7.93 13.84 0.04
N ILE A 9 7.79 14.16 1.32
CA ILE A 9 7.66 15.55 1.82
C ILE A 9 8.97 16.31 1.56
N ASP A 10 10.12 15.74 1.93
CA ASP A 10 11.44 16.35 1.72
C ASP A 10 11.74 16.63 0.24
N LYS A 11 11.23 15.78 -0.66
CA LYS A 11 11.33 15.97 -2.11
C LYS A 11 10.28 16.91 -2.71
N GLY A 12 9.37 17.43 -1.88
CA GLY A 12 8.29 18.28 -2.33
C GLY A 12 7.29 17.59 -3.28
N LEU A 13 7.18 16.27 -3.19
CA LEU A 13 6.22 15.48 -3.99
C LEU A 13 4.85 15.46 -3.34
N VAL A 14 4.80 15.51 -2.01
CA VAL A 14 3.59 15.58 -1.19
C VAL A 14 3.80 16.67 -0.15
N ASN A 15 2.77 17.49 0.12
CA ASN A 15 2.79 18.50 1.17
C ASN A 15 1.81 18.12 2.28
N CYS A 16 2.11 18.49 3.53
CA CYS A 16 1.21 18.22 4.66
C CYS A 16 -0.14 18.96 4.55
N SER A 17 -0.21 20.00 3.72
CA SER A 17 -1.45 20.72 3.38
C SER A 17 -2.26 20.07 2.26
N ASP A 18 -1.71 19.07 1.57
CA ASP A 18 -2.44 18.33 0.54
C ASP A 18 -3.55 17.50 1.20
N GLU A 19 -4.72 17.47 0.58
CA GLU A 19 -5.81 16.59 0.98
C GLU A 19 -5.48 15.16 0.54
N LEU A 20 -5.57 14.20 1.47
CA LEU A 20 -5.32 12.79 1.20
C LEU A 20 -6.62 11.99 1.29
N LEU A 21 -6.85 11.12 0.33
CA LEU A 21 -7.78 10.00 0.48
C LEU A 21 -6.97 8.74 0.82
N VAL A 22 -7.25 8.14 1.99
CA VAL A 22 -6.62 6.88 2.43
C VAL A 22 -7.66 5.77 2.29
N VAL A 23 -7.42 4.82 1.40
CA VAL A 23 -8.33 3.69 1.18
C VAL A 23 -7.91 2.47 1.98
N ALA A 24 -8.89 1.70 2.44
CA ALA A 24 -8.71 0.54 3.31
C ALA A 24 -7.85 0.85 4.55
N GLY A 25 -7.96 2.09 5.08
CA GLY A 25 -7.17 2.57 6.20
C GLY A 25 -7.90 2.45 7.53
N GLY A 26 -7.15 2.66 8.62
CA GLY A 26 -7.63 2.60 9.99
C GLY A 26 -6.84 3.50 10.94
N ARG A 27 -6.75 3.07 12.19
CA ARG A 27 -6.05 3.84 13.25
C ARG A 27 -4.55 4.00 13.01
N SER A 28 -3.91 3.01 12.42
CA SER A 28 -2.48 3.06 12.08
C SER A 28 -2.17 4.19 11.10
N GLU A 29 -3.00 4.35 10.08
CA GLU A 29 -2.86 5.42 9.08
C GLU A 29 -3.19 6.77 9.67
N ARG A 30 -4.24 6.86 10.51
CA ARG A 30 -4.54 8.07 11.29
C ARG A 30 -3.33 8.52 12.10
N ASP A 31 -2.75 7.62 12.89
CA ASP A 31 -1.63 7.95 13.77
C ASP A 31 -0.39 8.33 12.98
N LEU A 32 -0.14 7.64 11.87
CA LEU A 32 0.93 7.96 10.94
C LEU A 32 0.78 9.39 10.38
N PHE A 33 -0.34 9.71 9.73
CA PHE A 33 -0.52 10.99 9.07
C PHE A 33 -0.60 12.15 10.08
N ARG A 34 -1.16 11.89 11.26
CA ARG A 34 -1.14 12.86 12.37
C ARG A 34 0.29 13.14 12.82
N SER A 35 1.15 12.12 12.95
CA SER A 35 2.55 12.29 13.35
C SER A 35 3.38 13.05 12.32
N LEU A 36 3.00 12.97 11.06
CA LEU A 36 3.61 13.67 9.93
C LEU A 36 3.07 15.10 9.72
N GLY A 37 2.03 15.48 10.46
CA GLY A 37 1.46 16.81 10.39
C GLY A 37 0.49 17.05 9.24
N PHE A 38 -0.10 16.01 8.65
CA PHE A 38 -1.15 16.18 7.64
C PHE A 38 -2.41 16.75 8.29
N GLU A 39 -3.02 17.73 7.63
CA GLU A 39 -4.18 18.45 8.17
C GLU A 39 -5.51 17.90 7.62
N GLN A 40 -5.54 17.49 6.37
CA GLN A 40 -6.74 17.08 5.65
C GLN A 40 -6.60 15.63 5.15
N VAL A 41 -7.21 14.70 5.88
CA VAL A 41 -7.20 13.28 5.53
C VAL A 41 -8.61 12.71 5.62
N THR A 42 -9.05 12.04 4.57
CA THR A 42 -10.23 11.21 4.58
C THR A 42 -9.80 9.75 4.57
N ILE A 43 -10.16 9.01 5.62
CA ILE A 43 -9.83 7.57 5.76
C ILE A 43 -11.08 6.77 5.42
N THR A 44 -10.94 5.77 4.54
CA THR A 44 -12.07 4.93 4.11
C THR A 44 -11.79 3.46 4.34
N ASN A 45 -12.83 2.73 4.70
CA ASN A 45 -12.77 1.28 4.89
C ASN A 45 -14.17 0.67 4.71
N LEU A 46 -14.22 -0.65 4.48
CA LEU A 46 -15.45 -1.46 4.56
C LEU A 46 -15.83 -1.79 6.00
N ASP A 47 -14.92 -1.63 6.95
CA ASP A 47 -15.18 -1.91 8.37
C ASP A 47 -15.88 -0.72 9.05
N SER A 48 -17.16 -0.92 9.38
CA SER A 48 -17.94 0.07 10.13
C SER A 48 -17.57 0.18 11.62
N VAL A 49 -16.78 -0.77 12.15
CA VAL A 49 -16.33 -0.74 13.55
C VAL A 49 -15.26 0.33 13.77
N GLU A 50 -14.53 0.72 12.73
CA GLU A 50 -13.63 1.88 12.74
C GLU A 50 -14.40 3.20 12.56
N ALA A 51 -15.58 3.31 13.20
CA ALA A 51 -16.42 4.50 13.11
C ALA A 51 -15.69 5.79 13.50
N SER A 52 -16.20 6.90 13.00
CA SER A 52 -15.65 8.27 13.02
C SER A 52 -15.00 8.73 14.33
N GLU A 53 -15.47 8.25 15.48
CA GLU A 53 -14.95 8.63 16.80
C GLU A 53 -13.50 8.19 17.03
N HIS A 54 -13.06 7.12 16.38
CA HIS A 54 -11.72 6.57 16.55
C HIS A 54 -10.71 7.12 15.56
N LEU A 55 -11.15 7.81 14.50
CA LEU A 55 -10.30 8.35 13.44
C LEU A 55 -10.08 9.88 13.55
N ALA A 56 -10.68 10.52 14.55
CA ALA A 56 -10.44 11.94 14.79
C ALA A 56 -8.93 12.26 14.89
N PRO A 57 -8.47 13.40 14.31
CA PRO A 57 -9.25 14.52 13.76
C PRO A 57 -9.71 14.38 12.32
N TYR A 58 -9.45 13.23 11.68
CA TYR A 58 -9.71 13.00 10.26
C TYR A 58 -11.14 12.55 9.99
N GLN A 59 -11.57 12.73 8.76
CA GLN A 59 -12.88 12.25 8.30
C GLN A 59 -12.82 10.74 8.04
N TRP A 60 -13.96 10.07 8.28
CA TRP A 60 -14.15 8.68 7.91
C TRP A 60 -15.33 8.53 6.96
N ALA A 61 -15.18 7.65 5.96
CA ALA A 61 -16.26 7.25 5.09
C ALA A 61 -16.24 5.73 4.83
N HIS A 62 -17.44 5.15 4.70
CA HIS A 62 -17.58 3.75 4.31
C HIS A 62 -17.49 3.65 2.79
N GLU A 63 -16.42 3.05 2.28
CA GLU A 63 -16.13 2.94 0.85
C GLU A 63 -15.49 1.60 0.51
N ASP A 64 -15.86 1.06 -0.65
CA ASP A 64 -15.14 -0.05 -1.28
C ASP A 64 -14.02 0.51 -2.16
N ALA A 65 -12.78 0.17 -1.84
CA ALA A 65 -11.61 0.59 -2.63
C ALA A 65 -11.69 0.20 -4.11
N GLN A 66 -12.48 -0.83 -4.45
CA GLN A 66 -12.69 -1.31 -5.81
C GLN A 66 -13.79 -0.55 -6.56
N ASN A 67 -14.55 0.30 -5.87
CA ASN A 67 -15.67 1.05 -6.43
C ASN A 67 -15.94 2.31 -5.60
N LEU A 68 -14.97 3.25 -5.63
CA LEU A 68 -15.07 4.49 -4.87
C LEU A 68 -16.20 5.38 -5.38
N SER A 69 -17.03 5.88 -4.46
CA SER A 69 -18.16 6.76 -4.81
C SER A 69 -17.73 8.16 -5.25
N TYR A 70 -16.47 8.52 -5.03
CA TYR A 70 -15.90 9.81 -5.41
C TYR A 70 -15.77 9.96 -6.93
N GLY A 71 -15.95 11.18 -7.41
CA GLY A 71 -15.75 11.53 -8.82
C GLY A 71 -14.29 11.38 -9.28
N ASP A 72 -14.08 11.46 -10.59
CA ASP A 72 -12.74 11.45 -11.17
C ASP A 72 -11.94 12.66 -10.66
N LYS A 73 -10.68 12.44 -10.32
CA LYS A 73 -9.75 13.52 -9.92
C LYS A 73 -10.28 14.39 -8.77
N SER A 74 -10.86 13.75 -7.73
CA SER A 74 -11.42 14.44 -6.56
C SER A 74 -10.37 14.79 -5.51
N PHE A 75 -9.28 14.03 -5.43
CA PHE A 75 -8.24 14.22 -4.41
C PHE A 75 -6.87 14.44 -5.05
N PRO A 76 -5.98 15.24 -4.44
CA PRO A 76 -4.59 15.33 -4.89
C PRO A 76 -3.92 13.95 -4.91
N TRP A 77 -3.89 13.31 -3.77
CA TRP A 77 -3.27 12.00 -3.60
C TRP A 77 -4.22 10.98 -3.01
N VAL A 78 -4.18 9.77 -3.56
CA VAL A 78 -4.90 8.62 -3.00
C VAL A 78 -3.87 7.61 -2.51
N VAL A 79 -4.01 7.19 -1.27
CA VAL A 79 -3.02 6.39 -0.54
C VAL A 79 -3.64 5.07 -0.09
N VAL A 80 -2.87 3.99 -0.15
CA VAL A 80 -3.17 2.71 0.48
C VAL A 80 -1.93 2.16 1.17
N VAL A 81 -2.12 1.54 2.32
CA VAL A 81 -1.06 0.87 3.07
C VAL A 81 -1.52 -0.53 3.47
N ASP A 82 -0.86 -1.54 2.91
CA ASP A 82 -1.17 -2.96 3.16
C ASP A 82 -2.67 -3.29 3.04
N GLY A 83 -3.39 -2.62 2.11
CA GLY A 83 -4.85 -2.71 1.96
C GLY A 83 -5.30 -3.36 0.64
N LEU A 84 -4.49 -3.30 -0.43
CA LEU A 84 -4.90 -3.82 -1.74
C LEU A 84 -5.10 -5.33 -1.74
N HIS A 85 -4.34 -6.06 -0.93
CA HIS A 85 -4.45 -7.52 -0.86
C HIS A 85 -5.68 -8.02 -0.09
N HIS A 86 -6.44 -7.13 0.56
CA HIS A 86 -7.77 -7.42 1.11
C HIS A 86 -8.89 -7.31 0.07
N CYS A 87 -8.61 -6.71 -1.08
CA CYS A 87 -9.57 -6.58 -2.17
C CYS A 87 -9.64 -7.86 -3.02
N THR A 88 -10.82 -8.24 -3.48
CA THR A 88 -11.01 -9.33 -4.45
C THR A 88 -10.23 -9.06 -5.74
N SER A 89 -10.14 -7.80 -6.16
CA SER A 89 -9.33 -7.35 -7.29
C SER A 89 -8.40 -6.20 -6.91
N PRO A 90 -7.17 -6.49 -6.44
CA PRO A 90 -6.19 -5.46 -6.10
C PRO A 90 -5.89 -4.46 -7.23
N HIS A 91 -5.92 -4.94 -8.48
CA HIS A 91 -5.71 -4.08 -9.65
C HIS A 91 -6.87 -3.11 -9.87
N ARG A 92 -8.11 -3.56 -9.66
CA ARG A 92 -9.29 -2.69 -9.75
C ARG A 92 -9.25 -1.60 -8.68
N ALA A 93 -8.92 -1.96 -7.46
CA ALA A 93 -8.73 -0.98 -6.39
C ALA A 93 -7.66 0.06 -6.75
N LEU A 94 -6.49 -0.38 -7.25
CA LEU A 94 -5.45 0.53 -7.72
C LEU A 94 -5.91 1.45 -8.86
N THR A 95 -6.71 0.95 -9.80
CA THR A 95 -7.23 1.79 -10.90
C THR A 95 -8.28 2.77 -10.43
N GLU A 96 -9.12 2.41 -9.47
CA GLU A 96 -10.07 3.33 -8.82
C GLU A 96 -9.35 4.43 -8.02
N MET A 97 -8.32 4.08 -7.27
CA MET A 97 -7.45 5.05 -6.61
C MET A 97 -6.84 6.02 -7.63
N TYR A 98 -6.32 5.49 -8.74
CA TYR A 98 -5.75 6.33 -9.79
C TYR A 98 -6.80 7.20 -10.46
N ARG A 99 -8.03 6.70 -10.69
CA ARG A 99 -9.14 7.49 -11.23
C ARG A 99 -9.44 8.71 -10.36
N THR A 100 -9.50 8.51 -9.04
CA THR A 100 -9.89 9.55 -8.08
C THR A 100 -8.76 10.52 -7.73
N GLY A 101 -7.47 10.14 -7.93
CA GLY A 101 -6.30 11.00 -7.66
C GLY A 101 -5.95 11.92 -8.85
N PHE A 102 -5.86 13.25 -8.66
CA PHE A 102 -5.47 14.16 -9.75
C PHE A 102 -3.95 14.43 -9.84
N VAL A 103 -3.20 14.30 -8.75
CA VAL A 103 -1.73 14.30 -8.77
C VAL A 103 -1.22 12.88 -8.97
N GLY A 104 -1.76 11.91 -8.23
CA GLY A 104 -1.34 10.52 -8.36
C GLY A 104 -1.80 9.60 -7.24
N VAL A 105 -1.13 8.45 -7.15
CA VAL A 105 -1.39 7.42 -6.14
C VAL A 105 -0.11 7.00 -5.43
N ILE A 106 -0.26 6.60 -4.18
CA ILE A 106 0.79 6.04 -3.33
C ILE A 106 0.27 4.71 -2.78
N ALA A 107 0.94 3.60 -3.13
CA ALA A 107 0.60 2.28 -2.61
C ALA A 107 1.82 1.68 -1.89
N ILE A 108 1.66 1.36 -0.62
CA ILE A 108 2.67 0.66 0.18
C ILE A 108 2.15 -0.75 0.42
N GLU A 109 2.83 -1.74 -0.12
CA GLU A 109 2.35 -3.13 -0.15
C GLU A 109 3.49 -4.14 0.02
N ALA A 110 3.11 -5.39 0.23
CA ALA A 110 4.03 -6.50 0.22
C ALA A 110 4.69 -6.65 -1.16
N ARG A 111 6.00 -6.91 -1.17
CA ARG A 111 6.80 -7.02 -2.39
C ARG A 111 7.05 -8.46 -2.81
N ASP A 112 6.89 -8.75 -4.09
CA ASP A 112 7.31 -10.01 -4.69
C ASP A 112 8.81 -9.97 -5.06
N SER A 113 9.65 -10.50 -4.20
CA SER A 113 11.09 -10.61 -4.39
C SER A 113 11.55 -12.07 -4.39
N LEU A 114 12.72 -12.35 -4.95
CA LEU A 114 13.27 -13.72 -4.95
C LEU A 114 13.48 -14.24 -3.53
N LEU A 115 13.99 -13.39 -2.62
CA LEU A 115 14.13 -13.76 -1.22
C LEU A 115 12.80 -14.06 -0.56
N MET A 116 11.75 -13.29 -0.90
CA MET A 116 10.41 -13.51 -0.35
C MET A 116 9.80 -14.82 -0.85
N ARG A 117 9.94 -15.12 -2.14
CA ARG A 117 9.52 -16.41 -2.72
C ARG A 117 10.23 -17.59 -2.06
N LEU A 118 11.55 -17.46 -1.81
CA LEU A 118 12.33 -18.46 -1.10
C LEU A 118 11.87 -18.61 0.35
N ALA A 119 11.63 -17.50 1.06
CA ALA A 119 11.13 -17.50 2.44
C ALA A 119 9.78 -18.22 2.55
N ILE A 120 8.85 -17.98 1.62
CA ILE A 120 7.55 -18.67 1.55
C ILE A 120 7.77 -20.16 1.31
N ARG A 121 8.61 -20.52 0.33
CA ARG A 121 8.88 -21.93 0.00
C ARG A 121 9.49 -22.71 1.16
N LEU A 122 10.29 -22.03 1.99
CA LEU A 122 10.92 -22.62 3.19
C LEU A 122 10.04 -22.52 4.44
N GLY A 123 8.83 -21.97 4.35
CA GLY A 123 7.90 -21.82 5.47
C GLY A 123 8.29 -20.72 6.48
N PHE A 124 9.13 -19.77 6.10
CA PHE A 124 9.48 -18.59 6.92
C PHE A 124 8.49 -17.45 6.76
N SER A 125 7.60 -17.51 5.78
CA SER A 125 6.53 -16.55 5.55
C SER A 125 5.29 -17.24 5.01
N SER A 126 4.13 -16.62 5.22
CA SER A 126 2.85 -17.14 4.74
C SER A 126 2.46 -16.54 3.37
N SER A 127 1.67 -17.29 2.60
CA SER A 127 0.98 -16.78 1.42
C SER A 127 -0.42 -16.24 1.74
N TYR A 128 -0.95 -16.55 2.93
CA TYR A 128 -2.25 -16.11 3.39
C TYR A 128 -2.13 -15.41 4.73
N GLU A 129 -2.96 -14.40 4.96
CA GLU A 129 -3.02 -13.62 6.18
C GLU A 129 -4.06 -14.22 7.15
N LEU A 130 -3.64 -15.20 7.92
CA LEU A 130 -4.49 -15.84 8.91
C LEU A 130 -4.66 -15.02 10.18
N GLU A 131 -3.63 -14.23 10.53
CA GLU A 131 -3.55 -13.51 11.79
C GLU A 131 -4.60 -12.41 11.89
N ALA A 132 -4.88 -11.70 10.79
CA ALA A 132 -5.90 -10.65 10.76
C ALA A 132 -7.29 -11.20 11.09
N VAL A 133 -7.66 -12.33 10.48
CA VAL A 133 -8.95 -12.98 10.74
C VAL A 133 -9.02 -13.55 12.17
N GLN A 134 -7.92 -14.14 12.66
CA GLN A 134 -7.85 -14.66 14.01
C GLN A 134 -7.97 -13.55 15.07
N ALA A 135 -7.35 -12.39 14.84
CA ALA A 135 -7.43 -11.23 15.72
C ALA A 135 -8.87 -10.69 15.85
N GLN A 136 -9.68 -10.88 14.81
CA GLN A 136 -11.11 -10.49 14.77
C GLN A 136 -12.05 -11.65 15.15
N GLY A 137 -11.55 -12.66 15.87
CA GLY A 137 -12.34 -13.79 16.33
C GLY A 137 -12.87 -14.70 15.21
N GLY A 138 -12.30 -14.65 14.02
CA GLY A 138 -12.73 -15.43 12.87
C GLY A 138 -13.93 -14.86 12.11
N LEU A 139 -14.37 -13.64 12.42
CA LEU A 139 -15.59 -13.05 11.85
C LEU A 139 -15.32 -12.03 10.73
N SER A 140 -14.18 -11.34 10.79
CA SER A 140 -13.81 -10.28 9.85
C SER A 140 -12.28 -10.17 9.71
N GLY A 141 -11.80 -9.19 8.96
CA GLY A 141 -10.36 -8.91 8.79
C GLY A 141 -9.70 -9.67 7.64
N GLY A 142 -10.43 -10.48 6.88
CA GLY A 142 -9.95 -11.15 5.68
C GLY A 142 -10.38 -10.45 4.39
N LEU A 143 -10.60 -11.24 3.35
CA LEU A 143 -11.01 -10.76 2.04
C LEU A 143 -12.32 -9.97 2.14
N GLU A 144 -12.33 -8.72 1.64
CA GLU A 144 -13.47 -7.80 1.72
C GLU A 144 -14.02 -7.64 3.15
N ASN A 145 -13.11 -7.59 4.11
CA ASN A 145 -13.41 -7.59 5.54
C ASN A 145 -14.25 -8.79 6.01
N GLY A 146 -14.25 -9.89 5.26
CA GLY A 146 -14.96 -11.12 5.60
C GLY A 146 -14.13 -12.07 6.47
N PRO A 147 -14.69 -13.27 6.77
CA PRO A 147 -14.02 -14.29 7.58
C PRO A 147 -13.01 -15.14 6.78
N ILE A 148 -12.88 -14.93 5.47
CA ILE A 148 -12.00 -15.71 4.62
C ILE A 148 -10.63 -15.04 4.59
N PRO A 149 -9.54 -15.73 5.02
CA PRO A 149 -8.21 -15.18 4.95
C PRO A 149 -7.83 -14.77 3.52
N ASN A 150 -7.32 -13.55 3.36
CA ASN A 150 -6.88 -13.07 2.06
C ASN A 150 -5.54 -13.68 1.67
N HIS A 151 -5.35 -13.87 0.36
CA HIS A 151 -4.04 -14.17 -0.21
C HIS A 151 -3.21 -12.88 -0.23
N ILE A 152 -2.03 -12.90 0.38
CA ILE A 152 -1.13 -11.74 0.39
C ILE A 152 -0.62 -11.51 -1.03
N TYR A 153 -1.29 -10.61 -1.74
CA TYR A 153 -0.92 -10.24 -3.10
C TYR A 153 0.35 -9.38 -3.06
N ARG A 154 1.44 -9.89 -3.60
CA ARG A 154 2.75 -9.23 -3.59
C ARG A 154 3.02 -8.55 -4.92
N TRP A 155 3.35 -7.27 -4.87
CA TRP A 155 3.54 -6.44 -6.04
C TRP A 155 4.98 -6.42 -6.55
N THR A 156 5.11 -6.18 -7.85
CA THR A 156 6.37 -5.82 -8.51
C THR A 156 6.26 -4.44 -9.15
N GLU A 157 7.39 -3.76 -9.35
CA GLU A 157 7.46 -2.47 -10.04
C GLU A 157 6.90 -2.56 -11.47
N ARG A 158 7.15 -3.69 -12.13
CA ARG A 158 6.68 -3.92 -13.50
C ARG A 158 5.16 -4.01 -13.57
N GLU A 159 4.57 -4.72 -12.64
CA GLU A 159 3.12 -4.90 -12.56
C GLU A 159 2.41 -3.59 -12.27
N PHE A 160 2.88 -2.86 -11.26
CA PHE A 160 2.34 -1.55 -10.93
C PHE A 160 2.38 -0.59 -12.13
N ARG A 161 3.55 -0.49 -12.81
CA ARG A 161 3.67 0.35 -14.03
C ARG A 161 2.71 -0.06 -15.13
N LYS A 162 2.54 -1.38 -15.35
CA LYS A 162 1.61 -1.89 -16.37
C LYS A 162 0.18 -1.53 -16.05
N THR A 163 -0.24 -1.71 -14.79
CA THR A 163 -1.60 -1.41 -14.36
C THR A 163 -1.91 0.08 -14.57
N ILE A 164 -1.05 0.98 -14.12
CA ILE A 164 -1.26 2.42 -14.31
C ILE A 164 -1.28 2.80 -15.79
N ARG A 165 -0.29 2.35 -16.58
CA ARG A 165 -0.23 2.67 -18.01
C ARG A 165 -1.37 2.08 -18.82
N SER A 166 -1.98 0.97 -18.37
CA SER A 166 -3.12 0.37 -19.07
C SER A 166 -4.42 1.13 -18.83
N CYS A 167 -4.56 1.77 -17.67
CA CYS A 167 -5.75 2.60 -17.39
C CYS A 167 -5.61 4.05 -17.85
N ASP A 168 -4.38 4.55 -17.99
CA ASP A 168 -4.12 5.88 -18.53
C ASP A 168 -2.94 5.86 -19.52
N PRO A 169 -3.20 5.62 -20.82
CA PRO A 169 -2.18 5.62 -21.87
C PRO A 169 -1.88 7.02 -22.43
N THR A 170 -2.38 8.09 -21.80
CA THR A 170 -2.37 9.44 -22.38
C THR A 170 -1.02 10.14 -22.34
N GLY A 171 -0.10 9.72 -21.47
CA GLY A 171 1.20 10.36 -21.34
C GLY A 171 2.22 9.58 -20.52
N GLU A 172 3.40 10.18 -20.35
CA GLU A 172 4.49 9.60 -19.56
C GLU A 172 4.29 9.86 -18.07
N HIS A 173 4.00 8.79 -17.33
CA HIS A 173 3.84 8.83 -15.87
C HIS A 173 5.19 8.94 -15.15
N GLY A 174 5.22 9.71 -14.06
CA GLY A 174 6.30 9.65 -13.07
C GLY A 174 6.14 8.42 -12.19
N PHE A 175 7.21 7.61 -12.02
CA PHE A 175 7.21 6.47 -11.11
C PHE A 175 8.38 6.55 -10.14
N ASN A 176 8.07 6.42 -8.84
CA ASN A 176 9.05 6.32 -7.78
C ASN A 176 8.80 5.03 -6.97
N PHE A 177 9.88 4.40 -6.52
CA PHE A 177 9.81 3.17 -5.75
C PHE A 177 10.76 3.24 -4.56
N PHE A 178 10.25 2.88 -3.39
CA PHE A 178 11.03 2.76 -2.16
C PHE A 178 10.86 1.34 -1.63
N TYR A 179 11.91 0.81 -1.01
CA TYR A 179 11.92 -0.58 -0.54
C TYR A 179 12.08 -0.62 0.97
N GLY A 180 11.16 -1.30 1.65
CA GLY A 180 11.14 -1.52 3.08
C GLY A 180 11.48 -2.96 3.47
N LEU A 181 12.05 -3.15 4.65
CA LEU A 181 12.25 -4.46 5.25
C LEU A 181 11.45 -4.54 6.54
N ASN A 182 10.33 -5.23 6.48
CA ASN A 182 9.49 -5.53 7.64
C ASN A 182 9.83 -6.94 8.12
N LEU A 183 10.30 -7.06 9.36
CA LEU A 183 10.63 -8.35 9.95
C LEU A 183 9.55 -8.74 10.96
N PRO A 184 9.04 -9.97 10.93
CA PRO A 184 7.86 -10.40 11.68
C PRO A 184 8.07 -10.52 13.20
N TYR A 185 9.18 -10.02 13.75
CA TYR A 185 9.49 -10.16 15.17
C TYR A 185 8.61 -9.32 16.09
N GLU A 186 8.08 -8.21 15.58
CA GLU A 186 7.34 -7.25 16.39
C GLU A 186 5.86 -7.61 16.49
N THR A 187 5.35 -8.41 15.56
CA THR A 187 3.92 -8.72 15.45
C THR A 187 3.54 -10.16 15.80
N ALA A 188 4.50 -11.08 15.82
CA ALA A 188 4.21 -12.49 16.06
C ALA A 188 4.32 -12.83 17.56
N ASP A 189 3.18 -13.04 18.22
CA ASP A 189 3.11 -13.82 19.45
C ASP A 189 3.42 -15.30 19.13
N LEU A 190 4.73 -15.56 18.95
CA LEU A 190 5.26 -16.83 18.47
C LEU A 190 5.28 -17.87 19.61
N ARG A 191 4.11 -18.18 20.17
CA ARG A 191 3.95 -19.35 21.06
C ARG A 191 4.34 -20.62 20.27
N GLY A 192 5.50 -21.16 20.60
CA GLY A 192 6.03 -22.41 20.00
C GLY A 192 7.28 -22.26 19.10
N TRP A 193 7.80 -21.05 18.87
CA TRP A 193 8.91 -20.80 17.95
C TRP A 193 10.27 -20.51 18.62
N THR A 194 10.48 -20.91 19.85
CA THR A 194 11.69 -20.55 20.65
C THR A 194 13.00 -20.94 19.95
N MET A 195 13.09 -22.12 19.34
CA MET A 195 14.27 -22.55 18.60
C MET A 195 14.46 -21.77 17.28
N ARG A 196 13.37 -21.42 16.57
CA ARG A 196 13.44 -20.60 15.35
C ARG A 196 13.86 -19.15 15.67
N LYS A 197 13.41 -18.57 16.80
CA LYS A 197 13.86 -17.24 17.26
C LYS A 197 15.38 -17.17 17.47
N LEU A 198 15.98 -18.22 18.00
CA LEU A 198 17.44 -18.26 18.25
C LEU A 198 18.24 -18.29 16.94
N LEU A 199 17.74 -18.96 15.91
CA LEU A 199 18.37 -19.02 14.59
C LEU A 199 18.09 -17.76 13.76
N LEU A 200 16.98 -17.06 14.01
CA LEU A 200 16.58 -15.86 13.26
C LEU A 200 17.44 -14.64 13.60
N LYS A 201 17.92 -14.47 14.85
CA LYS A 201 18.74 -13.31 15.24
C LYS A 201 20.05 -13.16 14.43
N PRO A 202 20.89 -14.19 14.23
CA PRO A 202 22.06 -14.10 13.36
C PRO A 202 21.66 -13.96 11.88
N ALA A 203 20.59 -14.65 11.43
CA ALA A 203 20.09 -14.55 10.08
C ALA A 203 19.57 -13.13 9.76
N GLU A 204 19.02 -12.43 10.74
CA GLU A 204 18.57 -11.03 10.60
C GLU A 204 19.70 -10.11 10.17
N ARG A 205 20.87 -10.19 10.83
CA ARG A 205 22.01 -9.35 10.46
C ARG A 205 22.46 -9.60 9.03
N VAL A 206 22.53 -10.87 8.64
CA VAL A 206 22.86 -11.27 7.27
C VAL A 206 21.82 -10.75 6.30
N LEU A 207 20.53 -10.88 6.63
CA LEU A 207 19.43 -10.41 5.80
C LEU A 207 19.45 -8.89 5.66
N ARG A 208 19.72 -8.13 6.73
CA ARG A 208 19.84 -6.66 6.68
C ARG A 208 20.99 -6.22 5.78
N VAL A 209 22.16 -6.85 5.89
CA VAL A 209 23.32 -6.56 5.01
C VAL A 209 23.00 -6.93 3.57
N LEU A 210 22.44 -8.12 3.33
CA LEU A 210 22.06 -8.57 1.98
C LEU A 210 21.03 -7.64 1.34
N THR A 211 20.00 -7.25 2.08
CA THR A 211 18.95 -6.37 1.57
C THR A 211 19.36 -4.90 1.54
N TRP A 212 20.42 -4.50 2.23
CA TRP A 212 21.07 -3.22 2.06
C TRP A 212 21.85 -3.16 0.74
N LEU A 213 22.59 -4.22 0.40
CA LEU A 213 23.29 -4.35 -0.89
C LEU A 213 22.31 -4.55 -2.06
N LEU A 214 21.22 -5.24 -1.83
CA LEU A 214 20.19 -5.59 -2.83
C LEU A 214 18.81 -5.10 -2.38
N PRO A 215 18.52 -3.79 -2.41
CA PRO A 215 17.28 -3.24 -1.84
C PRO A 215 16.01 -3.81 -2.49
N LYS A 216 16.10 -4.22 -3.76
CA LYS A 216 15.01 -4.91 -4.45
C LYS A 216 14.70 -6.32 -3.92
N GLN A 217 15.45 -6.84 -2.96
CA GLN A 217 15.15 -8.10 -2.28
C GLN A 217 14.40 -7.92 -0.96
N ARG A 218 14.12 -6.70 -0.55
CA ARG A 218 13.27 -6.37 0.61
C ARG A 218 11.84 -6.83 0.38
N ASN A 219 11.05 -6.96 1.43
CA ASN A 219 9.72 -7.58 1.41
C ASN A 219 8.55 -6.59 1.40
N SER A 220 8.82 -5.29 1.47
CA SER A 220 7.83 -4.23 1.31
C SER A 220 8.28 -3.27 0.21
N ILE A 221 7.31 -2.68 -0.49
CA ILE A 221 7.53 -1.72 -1.55
C ILE A 221 6.52 -0.58 -1.44
N ALA A 222 7.01 0.65 -1.45
CA ALA A 222 6.18 1.81 -1.70
C ALA A 222 6.28 2.17 -3.18
N MET A 223 5.14 2.26 -3.82
CA MET A 223 4.94 2.48 -5.24
C MET A 223 4.18 3.77 -5.45
N ILE A 224 4.80 4.74 -6.09
CA ILE A 224 4.22 6.04 -6.38
C ILE A 224 4.07 6.19 -7.87
N ALA A 225 2.87 6.56 -8.32
CA ALA A 225 2.62 6.98 -9.69
C ALA A 225 2.06 8.39 -9.70
N SER A 226 2.76 9.31 -10.36
CA SER A 226 2.27 10.65 -10.64
C SER A 226 1.69 10.70 -12.05
N ARG A 227 0.60 11.47 -12.21
CA ARG A 227 0.00 11.66 -13.52
C ARG A 227 0.96 12.34 -14.50
N PRO A 228 0.78 12.10 -15.81
CA PRO A 228 1.59 12.78 -16.84
C PRO A 228 1.43 14.30 -16.77
N LYS A 229 2.55 15.00 -16.89
CA LYS A 229 2.54 16.47 -17.03
C LYS A 229 2.25 16.92 -18.47
N CYS A 230 2.54 16.06 -19.46
CA CYS A 230 2.34 16.30 -20.88
C CYS A 230 1.73 15.06 -21.51
N SER A 231 0.83 15.28 -22.46
CA SER A 231 0.30 14.21 -23.30
C SER A 231 1.35 13.66 -24.25
N HIS A 232 1.16 12.42 -24.70
CA HIS A 232 2.00 11.87 -25.77
C HIS A 232 1.80 12.62 -27.07
N PRO A 233 2.85 12.80 -27.92
CA PRO A 233 2.76 13.56 -29.18
C PRO A 233 1.69 13.06 -30.15
N TRP A 234 1.38 11.75 -30.13
CA TRP A 234 0.32 11.19 -31.01
C TRP A 234 -1.10 11.54 -30.56
N ILE A 235 -1.31 12.00 -29.31
CA ILE A 235 -2.60 12.50 -28.85
C ILE A 235 -2.81 13.92 -29.35
N ASP A 236 -1.79 14.78 -29.27
CA ASP A 236 -1.83 16.15 -29.73
C ASP A 236 -1.81 16.25 -31.27
N GLY A 237 -1.17 15.29 -31.95
CA GLY A 237 -1.10 15.20 -33.41
C GLY A 237 -2.40 14.70 -34.08
N ALA A 238 -3.34 14.12 -33.35
CA ALA A 238 -4.64 13.68 -33.90
C ALA A 238 -5.61 14.84 -34.21
N SER A 239 -5.24 16.06 -33.83
CA SER A 239 -6.02 17.29 -34.15
C SER A 239 -5.57 17.99 -35.44
N VAL A 240 -4.67 17.38 -36.24
CA VAL A 240 -4.15 17.97 -37.51
C VAL A 240 -4.31 16.97 -38.66
N GLN A 241 -5.55 16.50 -38.90
CA GLN A 241 -5.93 15.98 -40.22
C GLN A 241 -7.40 16.27 -40.49
#